data_a24dc120b0c517ee27e38211c5aae6ec
#
_entry.id   a24dc120b0c517ee27e38211c5aae6ec
#
_cell.length_a   1.000
_cell.length_b   1.000
_cell.length_c   1.000
_cell.angle_alpha   90.00
_cell.angle_beta   90.00
_cell.angle_gamma   90.00
#
_symmetry.space_group_name_H-M   'P 1'
#
loop_
_entity.id
_entity.type
_entity.pdbx_description
1 polymer ?
#
loop_
_entity_poly.entity_id
_entity_poly.type
_entity_poly.pdbx_seq_one_letter_code
_entity_poly.pdbx_strand_id
1 'polypeptide(L)'
;KNAEDVKGGAGQYFTPRFLIKAMVEVVRPEAEQTICDPDCGTGGFILAAHDFISQNYQLDIDQKKFLKFHTFKGKDIVDGVARLCVMNLFLHGIGGEESPIEVGDSLISDPGERFDVVLTNPPFGKKSSITIMNGEGKSDRETLVYERQDFWATTSNKQLNFLQHVKTITKMNGKVGIVVPDNVLFEGGAGETVR
;
A
#
# COMPACT_ATOMS: atom_id res chain seq x y z
N LYS A 1 14.04 13.07 18.80
CA LYS A 1 14.17 11.70 19.36
C LYS A 1 14.61 10.83 18.19
N ASN A 2 15.78 10.19 18.34
CA ASN A 2 16.43 9.42 17.29
C ASN A 2 15.66 8.13 17.00
N ALA A 3 15.68 7.71 15.74
CA ALA A 3 15.04 6.49 15.23
C ALA A 3 15.54 5.16 15.84
N GLU A 4 16.44 5.20 16.83
CA GLU A 4 17.04 4.02 17.47
C GLU A 4 16.23 3.48 18.67
N ASP A 5 15.21 4.18 19.16
CA ASP A 5 14.49 3.81 20.38
C ASP A 5 13.28 2.88 20.16
N VAL A 6 13.05 2.39 18.93
CA VAL A 6 12.00 1.40 18.65
C VAL A 6 12.60 0.04 18.36
N LYS A 7 13.30 -0.51 19.34
CA LYS A 7 13.64 -1.94 19.37
C LYS A 7 12.36 -2.72 19.70
N GLY A 8 11.65 -3.19 18.64
CA GLY A 8 10.52 -4.10 18.82
C GLY A 8 9.34 -3.95 17.86
N GLY A 9 9.30 -2.93 17.02
CA GLY A 9 8.27 -2.80 15.99
C GLY A 9 8.90 -2.88 14.59
N ALA A 10 8.24 -3.54 13.64
CA ALA A 10 8.60 -3.45 12.24
C ALA A 10 8.74 -1.96 11.91
N GLY A 11 9.93 -1.55 11.42
CA GLY A 11 10.26 -0.15 11.21
C GLY A 11 9.26 0.51 10.25
N GLN A 12 8.30 1.20 10.83
CA GLN A 12 7.34 1.99 10.07
C GLN A 12 8.03 3.29 9.70
N TYR A 13 8.45 3.38 8.47
CA TYR A 13 9.00 4.61 7.92
C TYR A 13 7.83 5.43 7.37
N PHE A 14 7.58 6.58 7.98
CA PHE A 14 6.65 7.56 7.41
C PHE A 14 7.20 8.05 6.07
N THR A 15 6.41 7.92 5.03
CA THR A 15 6.74 8.51 3.74
C THR A 15 6.78 10.03 3.86
N PRO A 16 7.88 10.70 3.48
CA PRO A 16 7.97 12.15 3.58
C PRO A 16 6.85 12.84 2.79
N ARG A 17 6.21 13.84 3.39
CA ARG A 17 5.06 14.54 2.78
C ARG A 17 5.36 15.16 1.42
N PHE A 18 6.59 15.64 1.21
CA PHE A 18 6.98 16.21 -0.07
C PHE A 18 7.03 15.14 -1.19
N LEU A 19 7.46 13.92 -0.86
CA LEU A 19 7.47 12.80 -1.79
C LEU A 19 6.05 12.36 -2.15
N ILE A 20 5.16 12.22 -1.15
CA ILE A 20 3.74 11.91 -1.35
C ILE A 20 3.11 12.93 -2.30
N LYS A 21 3.30 14.23 -2.05
CA LYS A 21 2.76 15.30 -2.89
C LYS A 21 3.30 15.22 -4.32
N ALA A 22 4.62 15.07 -4.48
CA ALA A 22 5.24 14.96 -5.80
C ALA A 22 4.69 13.76 -6.59
N MET A 23 4.51 12.61 -5.95
CA MET A 23 3.94 11.42 -6.60
C MET A 23 2.49 11.63 -7.01
N VAL A 24 1.66 12.23 -6.17
CA VAL A 24 0.26 12.55 -6.49
C VAL A 24 0.16 13.56 -7.63
N GLU A 25 1.02 14.59 -7.63
CA GLU A 25 1.10 15.59 -8.71
C GLU A 25 1.51 14.97 -10.07
N VAL A 26 2.36 13.96 -10.07
CA VAL A 26 2.79 13.26 -11.30
C VAL A 26 1.71 12.30 -11.78
N VAL A 27 1.10 11.53 -10.86
CA VAL A 27 0.06 10.54 -11.19
C VAL A 27 -1.25 11.20 -11.58
N ARG A 28 -1.56 12.35 -10.98
CA ARG A 28 -2.76 13.17 -11.25
C ARG A 28 -4.04 12.33 -11.20
N PRO A 29 -4.47 11.89 -10.02
CA PRO A 29 -5.73 11.18 -9.88
C PRO A 29 -6.89 12.10 -10.26
N GLU A 30 -7.92 11.52 -10.88
CA GLU A 30 -9.09 12.25 -11.39
C GLU A 30 -10.33 11.94 -10.54
N ALA A 31 -11.35 12.80 -10.67
CA ALA A 31 -12.65 12.54 -10.06
C ALA A 31 -13.23 11.21 -10.56
N GLU A 32 -13.94 10.48 -9.68
CA GLU A 32 -14.59 9.19 -9.95
C GLU A 32 -13.62 8.02 -10.23
N GLN A 33 -12.30 8.22 -10.14
CA GLN A 33 -11.35 7.12 -10.15
C GLN A 33 -11.30 6.43 -8.78
N THR A 34 -11.12 5.11 -8.80
CA THR A 34 -10.86 4.31 -7.60
C THR A 34 -9.36 4.27 -7.33
N ILE A 35 -8.97 4.48 -6.06
CA ILE A 35 -7.57 4.63 -5.63
C ILE A 35 -7.28 3.65 -4.51
N CYS A 36 -6.20 2.89 -4.64
CA CYS A 36 -5.77 1.93 -3.62
C CYS A 36 -4.35 2.22 -3.11
N ASP A 37 -4.18 2.05 -1.79
CA ASP A 37 -2.87 1.93 -1.15
C ASP A 37 -2.80 0.59 -0.41
N PRO A 38 -2.13 -0.43 -0.97
CA PRO A 38 -2.05 -1.76 -0.37
C PRO A 38 -1.10 -1.87 0.84
N ASP A 39 -0.41 -0.79 1.24
CA ASP A 39 0.41 -0.66 2.45
C ASP A 39 0.24 0.74 3.02
N CYS A 40 -1.01 1.06 3.40
CA CYS A 40 -1.47 2.44 3.53
C CYS A 40 -0.87 3.21 4.72
N GLY A 41 -0.23 2.53 5.66
CA GLY A 41 0.32 3.20 6.83
C GLY A 41 -0.75 4.03 7.54
N THR A 42 -0.46 5.30 7.78
CA THR A 42 -1.40 6.26 8.39
C THR A 42 -2.28 7.00 7.37
N GLY A 43 -2.30 6.57 6.11
CA GLY A 43 -3.17 7.11 5.05
C GLY A 43 -2.61 8.31 4.29
N GLY A 44 -1.29 8.51 4.31
CA GLY A 44 -0.66 9.67 3.70
C GLY A 44 -0.96 9.86 2.22
N PHE A 45 -0.90 8.80 1.41
CA PHE A 45 -1.24 8.86 -0.01
C PHE A 45 -2.73 9.10 -0.25
N ILE A 46 -3.59 8.46 0.54
CA ILE A 46 -5.05 8.61 0.44
C ILE A 46 -5.44 10.06 0.71
N LEU A 47 -4.92 10.64 1.80
CA LEU A 47 -5.19 12.05 2.15
C LEU A 47 -4.68 13.01 1.07
N ALA A 48 -3.48 12.80 0.57
CA ALA A 48 -2.92 13.66 -0.46
C ALA A 48 -3.68 13.56 -1.80
N ALA A 49 -4.14 12.36 -2.18
CA ALA A 49 -4.96 12.17 -3.37
C ALA A 49 -6.34 12.81 -3.21
N HIS A 50 -6.96 12.69 -2.03
CA HIS A 50 -8.22 13.37 -1.70
C HIS A 50 -8.09 14.90 -1.83
N ASP A 51 -7.04 15.45 -1.22
CA ASP A 51 -6.78 16.90 -1.28
C ASP A 51 -6.53 17.36 -2.71
N PHE A 52 -5.73 16.59 -3.48
CA PHE A 52 -5.46 16.89 -4.89
C PHE A 52 -6.76 16.94 -5.70
N ILE A 53 -7.62 15.92 -5.60
CA ILE A 53 -8.90 15.88 -6.33
C ILE A 53 -9.79 17.04 -5.91
N SER A 54 -9.92 17.29 -4.60
CA SER A 54 -10.78 18.35 -4.07
C SER A 54 -10.35 19.76 -4.49
N GLN A 55 -9.02 19.97 -4.67
CA GLN A 55 -8.48 21.29 -5.03
C GLN A 55 -8.43 21.53 -6.54
N ASN A 56 -8.31 20.50 -7.36
CA ASN A 56 -8.08 20.63 -8.79
C ASN A 56 -9.33 20.42 -9.65
N TYR A 57 -10.43 19.89 -9.07
CA TYR A 57 -11.67 19.61 -9.80
C TYR A 57 -12.87 20.29 -9.15
N GLN A 58 -13.77 20.82 -10.01
CA GLN A 58 -15.08 21.30 -9.57
C GLN A 58 -16.02 20.09 -9.49
N LEU A 59 -16.20 19.55 -8.30
CA LEU A 59 -17.00 18.35 -8.08
C LEU A 59 -18.47 18.71 -7.85
N ASP A 60 -19.36 18.01 -8.55
CA ASP A 60 -20.79 18.02 -8.26
C ASP A 60 -21.14 17.22 -6.98
N ILE A 61 -22.43 17.12 -6.66
CA ILE A 61 -22.89 16.45 -5.44
C ILE A 61 -22.56 14.94 -5.46
N ASP A 62 -22.74 14.29 -6.61
CA ASP A 62 -22.54 12.85 -6.72
C ASP A 62 -21.04 12.51 -6.74
N GLN A 63 -20.23 13.31 -7.40
CA GLN A 63 -18.78 13.21 -7.37
C GLN A 63 -18.20 13.42 -5.95
N LYS A 64 -18.76 14.36 -5.19
CA LYS A 64 -18.38 14.54 -3.77
C LYS A 64 -18.74 13.32 -2.92
N LYS A 65 -19.91 12.71 -3.17
CA LYS A 65 -20.29 11.47 -2.48
C LYS A 65 -19.37 10.32 -2.87
N PHE A 66 -19.04 10.19 -4.17
CA PHE A 66 -18.12 9.18 -4.65
C PHE A 66 -16.74 9.35 -4.02
N LEU A 67 -16.17 10.57 -4.02
CA LEU A 67 -14.90 10.89 -3.41
C LEU A 67 -14.86 10.52 -1.94
N LYS A 68 -15.95 10.77 -1.22
CA LYS A 68 -16.06 10.48 0.20
C LYS A 68 -16.16 8.99 0.52
N PHE A 69 -16.95 8.22 -0.24
CA PHE A 69 -17.37 6.88 0.16
C PHE A 69 -16.81 5.74 -0.70
N HIS A 70 -16.40 6.03 -1.96
CA HIS A 70 -16.12 4.98 -2.94
C HIS A 70 -14.75 5.09 -3.61
N THR A 71 -14.06 6.22 -3.50
CA THR A 71 -12.78 6.44 -4.17
C THR A 71 -11.66 5.61 -3.55
N PHE A 72 -11.61 5.49 -2.23
CA PHE A 72 -10.43 5.02 -1.54
C PHE A 72 -10.59 3.62 -0.96
N LYS A 73 -9.54 2.82 -1.13
CA LYS A 73 -9.30 1.56 -0.42
C LYS A 73 -7.87 1.54 0.08
N GLY A 74 -7.67 0.94 1.25
CA GLY A 74 -6.32 0.74 1.79
C GLY A 74 -6.25 -0.53 2.61
N LYS A 75 -5.04 -1.04 2.76
CA LYS A 75 -4.77 -2.18 3.62
C LYS A 75 -3.46 -1.96 4.38
N ASP A 76 -3.42 -2.36 5.63
CA ASP A 76 -2.20 -2.41 6.43
C ASP A 76 -2.21 -3.67 7.29
N ILE A 77 -1.05 -4.29 7.44
CA ILE A 77 -0.91 -5.53 8.23
C ILE A 77 -0.95 -5.25 9.73
N VAL A 78 -0.67 -4.02 10.15
CA VAL A 78 -0.60 -3.63 11.57
C VAL A 78 -1.91 -2.98 11.99
N ASP A 79 -2.71 -3.69 12.80
CA ASP A 79 -4.03 -3.23 13.27
C ASP A 79 -4.01 -1.82 13.89
N GLY A 80 -3.03 -1.52 14.75
CA GLY A 80 -2.92 -0.19 15.36
C GLY A 80 -2.68 0.94 14.35
N VAL A 81 -1.98 0.64 13.25
CA VAL A 81 -1.70 1.60 12.18
C VAL A 81 -2.91 1.79 11.29
N ALA A 82 -3.58 0.69 10.93
CA ALA A 82 -4.84 0.75 10.19
C ALA A 82 -5.90 1.58 10.95
N ARG A 83 -5.99 1.42 12.28
CA ARG A 83 -6.88 2.27 13.12
C ARG A 83 -6.50 3.74 13.06
N LEU A 84 -5.22 4.07 13.13
CA LEU A 84 -4.76 5.46 12.97
C LEU A 84 -5.09 6.00 11.58
N CYS A 85 -4.96 5.17 10.53
CA CYS A 85 -5.39 5.52 9.19
C CYS A 85 -6.88 5.89 9.16
N VAL A 86 -7.74 4.99 9.65
CA VAL A 86 -9.19 5.23 9.70
C VAL A 86 -9.52 6.53 10.45
N MET A 87 -8.89 6.78 11.60
CA MET A 87 -9.08 8.02 12.35
C MET A 87 -8.68 9.26 11.54
N ASN A 88 -7.52 9.19 10.85
CA ASN A 88 -7.08 10.27 9.98
C ASN A 88 -8.07 10.54 8.84
N LEU A 89 -8.54 9.48 8.16
CA LEU A 89 -9.52 9.60 7.08
C LEU A 89 -10.83 10.20 7.59
N PHE A 90 -11.32 9.75 8.72
CA PHE A 90 -12.54 10.27 9.34
C PHE A 90 -12.43 11.77 9.65
N LEU A 91 -11.30 12.23 10.19
CA LEU A 91 -11.06 13.65 10.49
C LEU A 91 -11.05 14.52 9.21
N HIS A 92 -10.76 13.91 8.05
CA HIS A 92 -10.79 14.59 6.74
C HIS A 92 -12.11 14.34 5.98
N GLY A 93 -13.11 13.73 6.63
CA GLY A 93 -14.42 13.49 6.04
C GLY A 93 -14.46 12.36 5.00
N ILE A 94 -13.45 11.47 4.98
CA ILE A 94 -13.36 10.31 4.09
C ILE A 94 -13.92 9.08 4.79
N GLY A 95 -14.76 8.30 4.08
CA GLY A 95 -15.41 7.10 4.60
C GLY A 95 -16.76 7.37 5.24
N GLY A 96 -17.39 6.30 5.73
CA GLY A 96 -18.74 6.30 6.31
C GLY A 96 -18.92 5.15 7.29
N GLU A 97 -20.06 4.47 7.22
CA GLU A 97 -20.36 3.30 8.07
C GLU A 97 -19.39 2.14 7.79
N GLU A 98 -19.02 1.96 6.52
CA GLU A 98 -18.01 0.99 6.13
C GLU A 98 -16.64 1.65 6.08
N SER A 99 -15.65 0.97 6.67
CA SER A 99 -14.26 1.44 6.64
C SER A 99 -13.65 1.22 5.25
N PRO A 100 -13.00 2.23 4.66
CA PRO A 100 -12.23 2.04 3.44
C PRO A 100 -10.89 1.31 3.69
N ILE A 101 -10.56 1.04 4.94
CA ILE A 101 -9.28 0.44 5.35
C ILE A 101 -9.52 -0.95 5.93
N GLU A 102 -8.76 -1.92 5.44
CA GLU A 102 -8.73 -3.30 5.89
C GLU A 102 -7.46 -3.60 6.67
N VAL A 103 -7.56 -4.48 7.68
CA VAL A 103 -6.39 -5.04 8.38
C VAL A 103 -6.02 -6.37 7.74
N GLY A 104 -4.77 -6.51 7.29
CA GLY A 104 -4.30 -7.77 6.74
C GLY A 104 -3.06 -7.65 5.86
N ASP A 105 -2.51 -8.79 5.48
CA ASP A 105 -1.38 -8.86 4.56
C ASP A 105 -1.88 -8.84 3.11
N SER A 106 -1.51 -7.80 2.37
CA SER A 106 -1.89 -7.59 0.97
C SER A 106 -1.30 -8.63 0.02
N LEU A 107 -0.25 -9.33 0.44
CA LEU A 107 0.44 -10.30 -0.41
C LEU A 107 -0.18 -11.71 -0.36
N ILE A 108 -1.07 -12.00 0.59
CA ILE A 108 -1.62 -13.35 0.79
C ILE A 108 -2.41 -13.83 -0.42
N SER A 109 -3.25 -12.97 -1.00
CA SER A 109 -4.14 -13.35 -2.10
C SER A 109 -4.44 -12.18 -3.04
N ASP A 110 -4.93 -12.50 -4.23
CA ASP A 110 -5.57 -11.51 -5.11
C ASP A 110 -6.92 -11.10 -4.48
N PRO A 111 -7.15 -9.81 -4.20
CA PRO A 111 -8.42 -9.35 -3.63
C PRO A 111 -9.60 -9.42 -4.62
N GLY A 112 -9.34 -9.67 -5.91
CA GLY A 112 -10.37 -9.66 -6.95
C GLY A 112 -10.79 -8.26 -7.42
N GLU A 113 -10.44 -7.23 -6.68
CA GLU A 113 -10.71 -5.82 -7.04
C GLU A 113 -9.57 -5.21 -7.86
N ARG A 114 -9.91 -4.24 -8.72
CA ARG A 114 -8.96 -3.50 -9.56
C ARG A 114 -9.23 -2.01 -9.46
N PHE A 115 -8.16 -1.22 -9.43
CA PHE A 115 -8.20 0.22 -9.17
C PHE A 115 -7.66 1.01 -10.36
N ASP A 116 -8.20 2.21 -10.55
CA ASP A 116 -7.73 3.13 -11.58
C ASP A 116 -6.35 3.70 -11.25
N VAL A 117 -6.10 3.89 -9.95
CA VAL A 117 -4.83 4.41 -9.44
C VAL A 117 -4.35 3.58 -8.25
N VAL A 118 -3.07 3.24 -8.23
CA VAL A 118 -2.40 2.66 -7.06
C VAL A 118 -1.27 3.57 -6.64
N LEU A 119 -1.28 4.00 -5.37
CA LEU A 119 -0.25 4.86 -4.78
C LEU A 119 0.24 4.19 -3.50
N THR A 120 1.52 3.84 -3.42
CA THR A 120 2.01 3.09 -2.25
C THR A 120 3.51 3.25 -2.02
N ASN A 121 3.92 3.08 -0.77
CA ASN A 121 5.32 2.96 -0.37
C ASN A 121 5.49 1.66 0.43
N PRO A 122 5.66 0.50 -0.24
CA PRO A 122 5.77 -0.79 0.43
C PRO A 122 6.93 -0.86 1.42
N PRO A 123 6.85 -1.72 2.46
CA PRO A 123 7.88 -1.81 3.47
C PRO A 123 9.21 -2.29 2.88
N PHE A 124 10.30 -1.62 3.24
CA PHE A 124 11.64 -1.99 2.82
C PHE A 124 12.15 -3.20 3.58
N GLY A 125 12.43 -4.30 2.89
CA GLY A 125 12.98 -5.52 3.47
C GLY A 125 13.10 -6.61 2.42
N LYS A 126 14.26 -7.27 2.38
CA LYS A 126 14.54 -8.24 1.32
C LYS A 126 13.78 -9.56 1.47
N LYS A 127 13.36 -9.95 2.69
CA LYS A 127 12.74 -11.26 2.92
C LYS A 127 11.51 -11.16 3.80
N SER A 128 10.44 -11.77 3.35
CA SER A 128 9.32 -12.12 4.22
C SER A 128 9.74 -13.27 5.13
N SER A 129 9.47 -13.18 6.43
CA SER A 129 9.75 -14.26 7.37
C SER A 129 8.62 -14.40 8.39
N ILE A 130 8.29 -15.64 8.71
CA ILE A 130 7.40 -15.99 9.81
C ILE A 130 8.26 -16.48 10.96
N THR A 131 7.95 -16.03 12.16
CA THR A 131 8.56 -16.59 13.38
C THR A 131 7.67 -17.72 13.87
N ILE A 132 8.17 -18.95 13.80
CA ILE A 132 7.50 -20.14 14.31
C ILE A 132 8.09 -20.46 15.69
N MET A 133 7.21 -20.58 16.70
CA MET A 133 7.63 -21.10 18.01
C MET A 133 7.62 -22.62 17.97
N ASN A 134 8.79 -23.24 18.07
CA ASN A 134 8.92 -24.67 18.20
C ASN A 134 8.47 -25.11 19.61
N GLY A 135 8.04 -26.37 19.75
CA GLY A 135 7.60 -26.93 21.03
C GLY A 135 8.61 -26.83 22.18
N GLU A 136 9.86 -26.43 21.91
CA GLU A 136 10.95 -26.18 22.88
C GLU A 136 11.10 -24.70 23.26
N GLY A 137 10.20 -23.82 22.78
CA GLY A 137 10.24 -22.37 23.08
C GLY A 137 11.31 -21.59 22.31
N LYS A 138 11.98 -22.21 21.32
CA LYS A 138 12.91 -21.51 20.44
C LYS A 138 12.14 -20.93 19.24
N SER A 139 12.43 -19.68 18.92
CA SER A 139 11.87 -19.01 17.74
C SER A 139 12.77 -19.28 16.54
N ASP A 140 12.27 -20.01 15.57
CA ASP A 140 12.89 -20.15 14.25
C ASP A 140 12.21 -19.19 13.26
N ARG A 141 13.02 -18.54 12.40
CA ARG A 141 12.54 -17.71 11.32
C ARG A 141 12.55 -18.49 10.03
N GLU A 142 11.36 -18.82 9.54
CA GLU A 142 11.22 -19.39 8.21
C GLU A 142 11.01 -18.29 7.17
N THR A 143 11.63 -18.46 6.00
CA THR A 143 11.45 -17.56 4.87
C THR A 143 10.07 -17.81 4.27
N LEU A 144 9.22 -16.80 4.29
CA LEU A 144 7.89 -16.86 3.68
C LEU A 144 8.00 -16.60 2.18
N VAL A 145 7.52 -17.54 1.38
CA VAL A 145 7.35 -17.39 -0.06
C VAL A 145 5.86 -17.35 -0.36
N TYR A 146 5.43 -16.33 -1.08
CA TYR A 146 4.04 -16.20 -1.51
C TYR A 146 3.86 -16.95 -2.83
N GLU A 147 3.10 -18.04 -2.80
CA GLU A 147 2.70 -18.79 -3.99
C GLU A 147 1.32 -18.29 -4.45
N ARG A 148 1.31 -17.44 -5.47
CA ARG A 148 0.10 -16.88 -6.05
C ARG A 148 0.08 -17.14 -7.54
N GLN A 149 -1.09 -17.49 -8.08
CA GLN A 149 -1.27 -17.78 -9.51
C GLN A 149 -1.14 -16.55 -10.41
N ASP A 150 -1.41 -15.36 -9.85
CA ASP A 150 -1.30 -14.07 -10.54
C ASP A 150 0.12 -13.49 -10.49
N PHE A 151 1.04 -14.10 -9.72
CA PHE A 151 2.45 -13.73 -9.69
C PHE A 151 3.22 -14.52 -10.77
N TRP A 152 4.01 -13.82 -11.55
CA TRP A 152 4.81 -14.42 -12.63
C TRP A 152 6.24 -14.76 -12.21
N ALA A 153 6.64 -14.41 -11.00
CA ALA A 153 7.90 -14.86 -10.40
C ALA A 153 7.68 -15.24 -8.94
N THR A 154 8.13 -16.43 -8.57
CA THR A 154 8.13 -16.89 -7.17
C THR A 154 9.39 -16.39 -6.48
N THR A 155 9.25 -15.59 -5.45
CA THR A 155 10.36 -15.01 -4.71
C THR A 155 10.00 -14.75 -3.25
N SER A 156 11.00 -14.77 -2.37
CA SER A 156 10.88 -14.29 -0.99
C SER A 156 11.12 -12.79 -0.86
N ASN A 157 11.52 -12.11 -1.94
CA ASN A 157 11.74 -10.67 -1.92
C ASN A 157 10.40 -9.93 -1.85
N LYS A 158 10.13 -9.35 -0.69
CA LYS A 158 8.87 -8.65 -0.41
C LYS A 158 8.58 -7.51 -1.40
N GLN A 159 9.61 -6.79 -1.82
CA GLN A 159 9.47 -5.66 -2.75
C GLN A 159 9.06 -6.11 -4.15
N LEU A 160 9.65 -7.20 -4.64
CA LEU A 160 9.23 -7.80 -5.92
C LEU A 160 7.80 -8.35 -5.84
N ASN A 161 7.42 -8.92 -4.69
CA ASN A 161 6.05 -9.39 -4.48
C ASN A 161 5.04 -8.22 -4.45
N PHE A 162 5.39 -7.08 -3.85
CA PHE A 162 4.56 -5.87 -3.92
C PHE A 162 4.44 -5.32 -5.33
N LEU A 163 5.50 -5.34 -6.13
CA LEU A 163 5.43 -4.95 -7.55
C LEU A 163 4.43 -5.80 -8.33
N GLN A 164 4.49 -7.12 -8.15
CA GLN A 164 3.56 -8.06 -8.78
C GLN A 164 2.12 -7.81 -8.30
N HIS A 165 1.94 -7.64 -6.98
CA HIS A 165 0.63 -7.35 -6.40
C HIS A 165 0.05 -6.04 -6.93
N VAL A 166 0.83 -4.97 -6.96
CA VAL A 166 0.41 -3.65 -7.49
C VAL A 166 -0.04 -3.77 -8.94
N LYS A 167 0.72 -4.52 -9.77
CA LYS A 167 0.28 -4.78 -11.15
C LYS A 167 -1.05 -5.55 -11.18
N THR A 168 -1.22 -6.57 -10.33
CA THR A 168 -2.47 -7.35 -10.27
C THR A 168 -3.67 -6.48 -9.96
N ILE A 169 -3.56 -5.60 -8.95
CA ILE A 169 -4.69 -4.76 -8.52
C ILE A 169 -4.91 -3.50 -9.36
N THR A 170 -4.05 -3.24 -10.35
CA THR A 170 -4.23 -2.08 -11.25
C THR A 170 -5.08 -2.47 -12.46
N LYS A 171 -6.09 -1.65 -12.79
CA LYS A 171 -6.90 -1.78 -14.00
C LYS A 171 -6.04 -1.64 -15.26
N MET A 172 -6.51 -2.19 -16.38
CA MET A 172 -5.94 -1.86 -17.69
C MET A 172 -6.01 -0.34 -17.90
N ASN A 173 -4.88 0.25 -18.31
CA ASN A 173 -4.70 1.70 -18.42
C ASN A 173 -4.73 2.47 -17.08
N GLY A 174 -4.70 1.78 -15.94
CA GLY A 174 -4.55 2.38 -14.63
C GLY A 174 -3.16 3.00 -14.44
N LYS A 175 -3.05 3.91 -13.48
CA LYS A 175 -1.81 4.61 -13.15
C LYS A 175 -1.23 4.08 -11.85
N VAL A 176 0.10 3.98 -11.75
CA VAL A 176 0.78 3.51 -10.53
C VAL A 176 1.84 4.49 -10.12
N GLY A 177 1.84 4.86 -8.85
CA GLY A 177 2.94 5.51 -8.15
C GLY A 177 3.44 4.61 -7.01
N ILE A 178 4.60 4.03 -7.16
CA ILE A 178 5.20 3.13 -6.15
C ILE A 178 6.60 3.57 -5.78
N VAL A 179 6.91 3.59 -4.49
CA VAL A 179 8.28 3.78 -4.01
C VAL A 179 8.98 2.44 -3.95
N VAL A 180 10.09 2.33 -4.65
CA VAL A 180 10.93 1.13 -4.63
C VAL A 180 12.38 1.52 -4.37
N PRO A 181 13.16 0.71 -3.65
CA PRO A 181 14.59 0.94 -3.53
C PRO A 181 15.30 0.62 -4.85
N ASP A 182 16.44 1.23 -5.06
CA ASP A 182 17.24 1.11 -6.28
C ASP A 182 17.61 -0.35 -6.64
N ASN A 183 17.84 -1.19 -5.65
CA ASN A 183 18.18 -2.59 -5.88
C ASN A 183 17.09 -3.35 -6.66
N VAL A 184 15.81 -2.99 -6.54
CA VAL A 184 14.73 -3.59 -7.32
C VAL A 184 14.91 -3.37 -8.82
N LEU A 185 15.52 -2.25 -9.21
CA LEU A 185 15.78 -1.90 -10.61
C LEU A 185 16.95 -2.70 -11.21
N PHE A 186 17.82 -3.28 -10.39
CA PHE A 186 19.07 -3.92 -10.83
C PHE A 186 19.22 -5.36 -10.37
N GLU A 187 18.29 -5.90 -9.57
CA GLU A 187 18.34 -7.27 -9.08
C GLU A 187 18.15 -8.27 -10.25
N GLY A 188 19.04 -9.25 -10.35
CA GLY A 188 18.94 -10.32 -11.33
C GLY A 188 17.94 -11.42 -10.93
N GLY A 189 17.81 -12.46 -11.75
CA GLY A 189 16.92 -13.59 -11.48
C GLY A 189 15.44 -13.18 -11.41
N ALA A 190 14.78 -13.40 -10.26
CA ALA A 190 13.37 -13.03 -10.09
C ALA A 190 13.12 -11.53 -10.37
N GLY A 191 14.07 -10.65 -10.03
CA GLY A 191 13.98 -9.22 -10.32
C GLY A 191 13.95 -8.91 -11.81
N GLU A 192 14.75 -9.62 -12.60
CA GLU A 192 14.75 -9.50 -14.06
C GLU A 192 13.42 -9.97 -14.67
N THR A 193 12.84 -11.05 -14.11
CA THR A 193 11.54 -11.56 -14.56
C THR A 193 10.40 -10.59 -14.21
N VAL A 194 10.47 -9.90 -13.07
CA VAL A 194 9.42 -9.00 -12.60
C VAL A 194 9.45 -7.64 -13.32
N ARG A 195 10.59 -7.17 -13.75
CA ARG A 195 10.76 -5.96 -14.59
C ARG A 195 10.35 -6.16 -16.03
#